data_24e29b384f775d7b2bba1a2fcd6924db
#
_entry.id   24e29b384f775d7b2bba1a2fcd6924db
#
_cell.length_a   1.000
_cell.length_b   1.000
_cell.length_c   1.000
_cell.angle_alpha   90.00
_cell.angle_beta   90.00
_cell.angle_gamma   90.00
#
_symmetry.space_group_name_H-M   'P 1'
#
loop_
_entity.id
_entity.type
_entity.pdbx_description
1 polymer ?
#
loop_
_entity_poly.entity_id
_entity_poly.type
_entity_poly.pdbx_seq_one_letter_code
_entity_poly.pdbx_strand_id
1 'polypeptide(L)'
;MPLSTYPELSNGVVLCIDDNQDVLECEKAFLETFGYTVLTAPSGSKGLELASAHSVDVVIVDYFMPGMSGPEVAIEMRRLRPQAPIIMLSGAVDVPEQALKLVDAFVTKDRLASQLLSAIAQLHGCGSIPPPSFDA
;
A
#
# COMPACT_ATOMS: atom_id res chain seq x y z
N MET A 1 -6.12 -24.02 3.05
CA MET A 1 -6.81 -23.04 2.21
C MET A 1 -6.37 -21.64 2.61
N PRO A 2 -5.84 -20.87 1.69
CA PRO A 2 -5.38 -19.52 2.05
C PRO A 2 -6.56 -18.62 2.37
N LEU A 3 -6.39 -17.78 3.39
CA LEU A 3 -7.44 -16.87 3.82
C LEU A 3 -7.82 -15.87 2.74
N SER A 4 -6.87 -15.49 1.89
CA SER A 4 -7.13 -14.54 0.83
C SER A 4 -8.15 -15.04 -0.19
N THR A 5 -8.47 -16.34 -0.17
CA THR A 5 -9.49 -16.90 -1.04
C THR A 5 -10.90 -16.55 -0.57
N TYR A 6 -11.04 -16.13 0.67
CA TYR A 6 -12.33 -15.82 1.30
C TYR A 6 -12.35 -14.35 1.70
N PRO A 7 -12.89 -13.48 0.82
CA PRO A 7 -12.87 -12.03 1.12
C PRO A 7 -13.50 -11.68 2.46
N GLU A 8 -14.51 -12.39 2.90
CA GLU A 8 -15.16 -12.11 4.17
C GLU A 8 -14.26 -12.38 5.38
N LEU A 9 -13.17 -13.13 5.19
CA LEU A 9 -12.19 -13.40 6.25
C LEU A 9 -10.97 -12.50 6.16
N SER A 10 -10.95 -11.60 5.18
CA SER A 10 -9.82 -10.71 4.95
C SER A 10 -9.82 -9.56 5.95
N ASN A 11 -8.64 -9.11 6.35
CA ASN A 11 -8.49 -7.93 7.18
C ASN A 11 -8.62 -6.65 6.39
N GLY A 12 -8.71 -6.74 5.08
CA GLY A 12 -8.87 -5.59 4.21
C GLY A 12 -8.17 -5.82 2.88
N VAL A 13 -8.48 -4.96 1.92
CA VAL A 13 -7.90 -5.02 0.58
C VAL A 13 -6.84 -3.94 0.45
N VAL A 14 -5.63 -4.35 0.14
CA VAL A 14 -4.49 -3.45 -0.05
C VAL A 14 -4.10 -3.46 -1.52
N LEU A 15 -3.99 -2.27 -2.10
CA LEU A 15 -3.52 -2.11 -3.47
C LEU A 15 -2.06 -1.65 -3.44
N CYS A 16 -1.17 -2.45 -4.00
CA CYS A 16 0.25 -2.13 -4.06
C CYS A 16 0.62 -1.72 -5.49
N ILE A 17 1.20 -0.54 -5.64
CA ILE A 17 1.59 0.03 -6.94
C ILE A 17 3.09 0.26 -6.95
N ASP A 18 3.80 -0.45 -7.81
CA ASP A 18 5.26 -0.35 -7.93
C ASP A 18 5.66 -0.91 -9.29
N ASP A 19 6.61 -0.27 -9.96
CA ASP A 19 7.05 -0.75 -11.26
C ASP A 19 8.00 -1.95 -11.16
N ASN A 20 8.45 -2.29 -9.97
CA ASN A 20 9.33 -3.43 -9.75
C ASN A 20 8.49 -4.63 -9.35
N GLN A 21 8.45 -5.64 -10.24
CA GLN A 21 7.64 -6.83 -10.03
C GLN A 21 8.07 -7.61 -8.79
N ASP A 22 9.37 -7.67 -8.52
CA ASP A 22 9.86 -8.39 -7.35
C ASP A 22 9.39 -7.74 -6.06
N VAL A 23 9.36 -6.42 -6.01
CA VAL A 23 8.86 -5.69 -4.85
C VAL A 23 7.38 -5.99 -4.64
N LEU A 24 6.60 -5.99 -5.73
CA LEU A 24 5.17 -6.29 -5.64
C LEU A 24 4.93 -7.70 -5.12
N GLU A 25 5.70 -8.67 -5.58
CA GLU A 25 5.53 -10.03 -5.13
C GLU A 25 5.90 -10.19 -3.67
N CYS A 26 6.94 -9.49 -3.22
CA CYS A 26 7.33 -9.52 -1.82
C CYS A 26 6.26 -8.89 -0.93
N GLU A 27 5.74 -7.74 -1.33
CA GLU A 27 4.69 -7.07 -0.58
C GLU A 27 3.44 -7.93 -0.48
N LYS A 28 3.06 -8.52 -1.61
CA LYS A 28 1.87 -9.37 -1.66
C LYS A 28 2.01 -10.56 -0.73
N ALA A 29 3.12 -11.30 -0.84
CA ALA A 29 3.35 -12.47 0.00
C ALA A 29 3.35 -12.09 1.48
N PHE A 30 4.03 -10.99 1.81
CA PHE A 30 4.16 -10.54 3.18
C PHE A 30 2.80 -10.16 3.76
N LEU A 31 2.03 -9.34 3.05
CA LEU A 31 0.74 -8.87 3.56
C LEU A 31 -0.30 -9.97 3.63
N GLU A 32 -0.27 -10.89 2.67
CA GLU A 32 -1.20 -12.02 2.70
C GLU A 32 -0.95 -12.92 3.90
N THR A 33 0.28 -12.99 4.37
CA THR A 33 0.61 -13.74 5.57
C THR A 33 -0.16 -13.23 6.78
N PHE A 34 -0.48 -11.94 6.79
CA PHE A 34 -1.19 -11.30 7.89
C PHE A 34 -2.68 -11.09 7.60
N GLY A 35 -3.21 -11.78 6.61
CA GLY A 35 -4.64 -11.83 6.38
C GLY A 35 -5.21 -10.77 5.45
N TYR A 36 -4.37 -10.01 4.76
CA TYR A 36 -4.84 -9.01 3.81
C TYR A 36 -5.04 -9.62 2.44
N THR A 37 -6.01 -9.09 1.71
CA THR A 37 -6.18 -9.38 0.28
C THR A 37 -5.38 -8.33 -0.46
N VAL A 38 -4.53 -8.75 -1.39
CA VAL A 38 -3.60 -7.82 -2.03
C VAL A 38 -3.82 -7.80 -3.55
N LEU A 39 -3.99 -6.59 -4.07
CA LEU A 39 -4.00 -6.34 -5.50
C LEU A 39 -2.69 -5.66 -5.86
N THR A 40 -2.10 -6.02 -6.98
CA THR A 40 -0.83 -5.43 -7.41
C THR A 40 -0.98 -4.77 -8.77
N ALA A 41 -0.28 -3.66 -8.95
CA ALA A 41 -0.29 -2.91 -10.20
C ALA A 41 1.13 -2.47 -10.54
N PRO A 42 1.59 -2.73 -11.76
CA PRO A 42 2.98 -2.37 -12.15
C PRO A 42 3.12 -0.92 -12.59
N SER A 43 2.05 -0.15 -12.57
CA SER A 43 2.08 1.26 -12.96
C SER A 43 0.96 2.02 -12.27
N GLY A 44 1.09 3.34 -12.26
CA GLY A 44 0.05 4.19 -11.71
C GLY A 44 -1.27 4.04 -12.44
N SER A 45 -1.23 3.99 -13.78
CA SER A 45 -2.46 3.81 -14.58
C SER A 45 -3.18 2.54 -14.21
N LYS A 46 -2.44 1.44 -14.10
CA LYS A 46 -3.06 0.16 -13.73
C LYS A 46 -3.61 0.20 -12.32
N GLY A 47 -2.90 0.88 -11.42
CA GLY A 47 -3.37 1.03 -10.05
C GLY A 47 -4.68 1.78 -9.98
N LEU A 48 -4.81 2.86 -10.73
CA LEU A 48 -6.06 3.62 -10.76
C LEU A 48 -7.18 2.80 -11.38
N GLU A 49 -6.87 2.02 -12.41
CA GLU A 49 -7.85 1.15 -13.03
C GLU A 49 -8.38 0.12 -12.01
N LEU A 50 -7.49 -0.51 -11.26
CA LEU A 50 -7.89 -1.49 -10.26
C LEU A 50 -8.71 -0.84 -9.14
N ALA A 51 -8.33 0.36 -8.72
CA ALA A 51 -9.07 1.08 -7.69
C ALA A 51 -10.47 1.48 -8.15
N SER A 52 -10.65 1.69 -9.45
CA SER A 52 -11.98 1.97 -10.00
C SER A 52 -12.87 0.73 -9.98
N ALA A 53 -12.27 -0.42 -10.21
CA ALA A 53 -13.02 -1.67 -10.38
C ALA A 53 -13.24 -2.43 -9.08
N HIS A 54 -12.44 -2.15 -8.06
CA HIS A 54 -12.49 -2.89 -6.80
C HIS A 54 -12.56 -1.96 -5.60
N SER A 55 -13.13 -2.45 -4.52
CA SER A 55 -13.06 -1.74 -3.24
C SER A 55 -11.67 -1.89 -2.67
N VAL A 56 -11.03 -0.78 -2.37
CA VAL A 56 -9.66 -0.76 -1.84
C VAL A 56 -9.68 -0.04 -0.50
N ASP A 57 -9.07 -0.66 0.50
CA ASP A 57 -9.04 -0.10 1.85
C ASP A 57 -7.77 0.70 2.13
N VAL A 58 -6.66 0.31 1.52
CA VAL A 58 -5.38 0.99 1.69
C VAL A 58 -4.61 0.93 0.37
N VAL A 59 -3.95 2.02 0.03
CA VAL A 59 -3.11 2.09 -1.17
C VAL A 59 -1.66 2.27 -0.74
N ILE A 60 -0.78 1.45 -1.30
CA ILE A 60 0.67 1.58 -1.11
C ILE A 60 1.26 1.90 -2.47
N VAL A 61 1.94 3.03 -2.59
CA VAL A 61 2.46 3.48 -3.87
C VAL A 61 3.92 3.85 -3.76
N ASP A 62 4.73 3.40 -4.73
CA ASP A 62 6.13 3.76 -4.81
C ASP A 62 6.27 5.21 -5.25
N TYR A 63 7.17 5.94 -4.60
CA TYR A 63 7.41 7.33 -4.90
C TYR A 63 7.94 7.50 -6.33
N PHE A 64 8.87 6.64 -6.71
CA PHE A 64 9.60 6.79 -7.96
C PHE A 64 9.20 5.72 -8.96
N MET A 65 8.42 6.13 -9.97
CA MET A 65 8.01 5.23 -11.04
C MET A 65 8.11 5.95 -12.38
N PRO A 66 8.48 5.25 -13.46
CA PRO A 66 8.44 5.85 -14.78
C PRO A 66 7.00 6.14 -15.20
N GLY A 67 6.84 7.16 -16.00
CA GLY A 67 5.52 7.58 -16.43
C GLY A 67 4.83 8.38 -15.34
N MET A 68 3.84 7.79 -14.71
CA MET A 68 3.09 8.46 -13.67
C MET A 68 3.79 8.25 -12.31
N SER A 69 4.21 9.33 -11.67
CA SER A 69 4.95 9.26 -10.41
C SER A 69 4.02 8.94 -9.23
N GLY A 70 4.63 8.56 -8.10
CA GLY A 70 3.87 8.31 -6.88
C GLY A 70 2.99 9.48 -6.46
N PRO A 71 3.53 10.70 -6.40
CA PRO A 71 2.70 11.87 -6.07
C PRO A 71 1.53 12.08 -7.02
N GLU A 72 1.73 11.86 -8.32
CA GLU A 72 0.64 11.98 -9.28
C GLU A 72 -0.45 10.94 -9.04
N VAL A 73 -0.03 9.71 -8.74
CA VAL A 73 -0.98 8.65 -8.40
C VAL A 73 -1.74 9.02 -7.14
N ALA A 74 -1.05 9.56 -6.15
CA ALA A 74 -1.69 9.93 -4.87
C ALA A 74 -2.80 10.95 -5.08
N ILE A 75 -2.56 11.96 -5.93
CA ILE A 75 -3.55 12.98 -6.21
C ILE A 75 -4.80 12.36 -6.85
N GLU A 76 -4.62 11.53 -7.87
CA GLU A 76 -5.75 10.92 -8.55
C GLU A 76 -6.45 9.89 -7.67
N MET A 77 -5.69 9.14 -6.89
CA MET A 77 -6.26 8.15 -5.98
C MET A 77 -7.12 8.81 -4.91
N ARG A 78 -6.71 9.97 -4.43
CA ARG A 78 -7.48 10.70 -3.42
C ARG A 78 -8.83 11.15 -3.97
N ARG A 79 -8.88 11.47 -5.26
CA ARG A 79 -10.14 11.82 -5.91
C ARG A 79 -11.03 10.60 -6.08
N LEU A 80 -10.42 9.48 -6.45
CA LEU A 80 -11.12 8.25 -6.77
C LEU A 80 -11.62 7.54 -5.52
N ARG A 81 -10.77 7.47 -4.51
CA ARG A 81 -11.06 6.80 -3.23
C ARG A 81 -10.68 7.70 -2.07
N PRO A 82 -11.47 8.74 -1.79
CA PRO A 82 -11.08 9.73 -0.77
C PRO A 82 -10.94 9.16 0.63
N GLN A 83 -11.56 8.00 0.89
CA GLN A 83 -11.50 7.38 2.21
C GLN A 83 -10.33 6.42 2.37
N ALA A 84 -9.69 6.01 1.27
CA ALA A 84 -8.60 5.05 1.35
C ALA A 84 -7.30 5.76 1.70
N PRO A 85 -6.68 5.42 2.83
CA PRO A 85 -5.39 6.00 3.16
C PRO A 85 -4.31 5.57 2.17
N ILE A 86 -3.35 6.45 1.97
CA ILE A 86 -2.27 6.25 1.00
C ILE A 86 -0.95 6.21 1.75
N ILE A 87 -0.21 5.14 1.56
CA ILE A 87 1.14 4.97 2.12
C ILE A 87 2.13 5.07 0.96
N MET A 88 3.11 5.94 1.08
CA MET A 88 4.13 6.09 0.05
C MET A 88 5.40 5.38 0.47
N LEU A 89 5.97 4.61 -0.45
CA LEU A 89 7.24 3.92 -0.24
C LEU A 89 8.33 4.60 -1.05
N SER A 90 9.53 4.68 -0.49
CA SER A 90 10.66 5.22 -1.21
C SER A 90 11.95 4.55 -0.74
N GLY A 91 12.85 4.30 -1.70
CA GLY A 91 14.19 3.84 -1.39
C GLY A 91 15.08 4.99 -0.92
N ALA A 92 14.66 6.23 -1.15
CA ALA A 92 15.40 7.40 -0.75
C ALA A 92 14.79 8.01 0.50
N VAL A 93 15.64 8.56 1.38
CA VAL A 93 15.16 9.24 2.58
C VAL A 93 14.70 10.64 2.28
N ASP A 94 15.10 11.15 1.14
CA ASP A 94 14.99 12.58 0.81
C ASP A 94 13.80 12.81 -0.10
N VAL A 95 12.60 12.71 0.46
CA VAL A 95 11.36 12.95 -0.30
C VAL A 95 10.90 14.37 -0.01
N PRO A 96 10.54 15.14 -1.04
CA PRO A 96 10.10 16.51 -0.84
C PRO A 96 8.90 16.59 0.08
N GLU A 97 8.86 17.61 0.92
CA GLU A 97 7.78 17.81 1.86
C GLU A 97 6.42 17.90 1.17
N GLN A 98 6.40 18.46 -0.03
CA GLN A 98 5.17 18.57 -0.80
C GLN A 98 4.59 17.21 -1.13
N ALA A 99 5.45 16.24 -1.43
CA ALA A 99 4.98 14.87 -1.70
C ALA A 99 4.45 14.21 -0.44
N LEU A 100 5.06 14.47 0.70
CA LEU A 100 4.63 13.91 1.96
C LEU A 100 3.24 14.39 2.36
N LYS A 101 2.86 15.58 1.94
CA LYS A 101 1.55 16.14 2.27
C LYS A 101 0.41 15.47 1.49
N LEU A 102 0.74 14.75 0.44
CA LEU A 102 -0.26 14.09 -0.40
C LEU A 102 -0.66 12.71 0.13
N VAL A 103 0.09 12.21 1.11
CA VAL A 103 -0.12 10.84 1.59
C VAL A 103 -0.33 10.84 3.09
N ASP A 104 -0.80 9.72 3.60
CA ASP A 104 -1.12 9.57 5.03
C ASP A 104 0.05 9.00 5.81
N ALA A 105 0.95 8.29 5.16
CA ALA A 105 2.16 7.77 5.79
C ALA A 105 3.24 7.58 4.75
N PHE A 106 4.48 7.59 5.23
CA PHE A 106 5.65 7.40 4.40
C PHE A 106 6.52 6.31 5.05
N VAL A 107 6.93 5.34 4.25
CA VAL A 107 7.75 4.24 4.72
C VAL A 107 8.94 4.10 3.77
N THR A 108 10.14 3.94 4.34
CA THR A 108 11.32 3.68 3.53
C THR A 108 11.37 2.20 3.19
N LYS A 109 11.87 1.88 1.99
CA LYS A 109 11.86 0.48 1.53
C LYS A 109 12.73 -0.44 2.39
N ASP A 110 13.76 0.10 3.04
CA ASP A 110 14.59 -0.69 3.93
C ASP A 110 13.90 -1.06 5.24
N ARG A 111 12.78 -0.39 5.55
CA ARG A 111 12.01 -0.66 6.77
C ARG A 111 10.63 -1.20 6.46
N LEU A 112 10.47 -1.78 5.29
CA LEU A 112 9.18 -2.24 4.82
C LEU A 112 8.51 -3.19 5.82
N ALA A 113 9.23 -4.22 6.25
CA ALA A 113 8.63 -5.23 7.11
C ALA A 113 8.26 -4.69 8.49
N SER A 114 9.09 -3.79 9.05
CA SER A 114 8.86 -3.30 10.40
C SER A 114 7.83 -2.18 10.48
N GLN A 115 7.67 -1.40 9.41
CA GLN A 115 6.82 -0.21 9.45
C GLN A 115 5.53 -0.35 8.67
N LEU A 116 5.50 -1.19 7.65
CA LEU A 116 4.36 -1.26 6.76
C LEU A 116 3.09 -1.76 7.47
N LEU A 117 3.20 -2.83 8.21
CA LEU A 117 2.06 -3.38 8.94
C LEU A 117 1.53 -2.40 9.97
N SER A 118 2.43 -1.73 10.68
CA SER A 118 2.03 -0.73 11.66
C SER A 118 1.28 0.41 11.01
N ALA A 119 1.78 0.88 9.87
CA ALA A 119 1.14 1.98 9.16
C ALA A 119 -0.25 1.58 8.68
N ILE A 120 -0.38 0.39 8.14
CA ILE A 120 -1.68 -0.10 7.68
C ILE A 120 -2.66 -0.20 8.84
N ALA A 121 -2.23 -0.79 9.94
CA ALA A 121 -3.09 -0.97 11.11
C ALA A 121 -3.56 0.37 11.67
N GLN A 122 -2.68 1.34 11.73
CA GLN A 122 -3.02 2.66 12.25
C GLN A 122 -4.01 3.40 11.35
N LEU A 123 -3.80 3.31 10.05
CA LEU A 123 -4.60 4.08 9.10
C LEU A 123 -5.92 3.41 8.76
N HIS A 124 -5.91 2.09 8.65
CA HIS A 124 -7.11 1.35 8.30
C HIS A 124 -7.98 1.01 9.52
N GLY A 125 -7.36 0.99 10.69
CA GLY A 125 -8.10 0.67 11.91
C GLY A 125 -8.47 -0.78 12.02
N CYS A 126 -7.75 -1.67 11.35
CA CYS A 126 -7.99 -3.09 11.45
C CYS A 126 -7.54 -3.58 12.81
N GLY A 127 -8.47 -4.12 13.60
CA GLY A 127 -8.17 -4.54 14.96
C GLY A 127 -8.13 -6.03 15.15
N SER A 128 -8.43 -6.82 14.13
CA SER A 128 -8.53 -8.27 14.33
C SER A 128 -7.19 -8.94 14.47
N ILE A 129 -6.14 -8.41 13.83
CA ILE A 129 -4.79 -8.97 13.95
C ILE A 129 -3.86 -7.83 14.30
N PRO A 130 -3.31 -7.80 15.52
CA PRO A 130 -2.36 -6.74 15.85
C PRO A 130 -1.08 -6.92 15.06
N PRO A 131 -0.44 -5.80 14.66
CA PRO A 131 0.81 -5.91 13.93
C PRO A 131 1.88 -6.57 14.79
N PRO A 132 2.73 -7.38 14.19
CA PRO A 132 3.81 -8.01 14.94
C PRO A 132 4.80 -6.97 15.41
N SER A 133 5.46 -7.26 16.52
CA SER A 133 6.48 -6.38 17.06
C SER A 133 7.82 -6.73 16.43
N PHE A 134 8.45 -5.74 15.83
CA PHE A 134 9.76 -5.91 15.22
C PHE A 134 10.84 -5.13 15.93
N ASP A 135 10.49 -4.56 17.02
CA ASP A 135 11.40 -3.71 17.75
C ASP A 135 12.22 -4.49 18.73
N ALA A 136 12.24 -5.60 18.70
CA ALA A 136 12.96 -6.42 19.66
C ALA A 136 13.97 -5.64 20.49
#